data_d56d1cc12ddbfab5ac2558b88d49c8a9
#
_entry.id   d56d1cc12ddbfab5ac2558b88d49c8a9
#
_cell.length_a   1.000
_cell.length_b   1.000
_cell.length_c   1.000
_cell.angle_alpha   90.00
_cell.angle_beta   90.00
_cell.angle_gamma   90.00
#
_symmetry.space_group_name_H-M   'P 1'
#
loop_
_entity.id
_entity.type
_entity.pdbx_description
1 polymer ?
#
loop_
_entity_poly.entity_id
_entity_poly.type
_entity_poly.pdbx_seq_one_letter_code
_entity_poly.pdbx_strand_id
1 'polypeptide(L)'
;DENLGIGSGTQAEQTAGIMTAYENLLVEKPCNLCLVVGDVTSTMSCAITAQKLKIEVAHVEAGIRSSDWSMPEEINRMVTDSISNYCFTTSENANQNLISLGVPKDRIFFVGNTMIDTLFNNMDRFCKPSFWDELHLQKQDYFVLTLHRPGNVDEAKNFISLLTTIGKGARGKTIVYPVHPRSAKNLSSLGSLPSNIA
;
A
#
# COMPACT_ATOMS: atom_id res chain seq x y z
N ASP A 1 0.54 22.61 -1.38
CA ASP A 1 -0.05 21.31 -1.02
C ASP A 1 -1.41 21.54 -0.38
N GLU A 2 -2.40 20.72 -0.77
CA GLU A 2 -3.76 20.82 -0.25
C GLU A 2 -4.13 19.53 0.49
N ASN A 3 -4.87 19.67 1.60
CA ASN A 3 -5.44 18.54 2.32
C ASN A 3 -6.96 18.58 2.12
N LEU A 4 -7.54 17.55 1.51
CA LEU A 4 -8.98 17.47 1.25
C LEU A 4 -9.83 17.27 2.52
N GLY A 5 -9.20 17.00 3.66
CA GLY A 5 -9.87 16.88 4.96
C GLY A 5 -10.79 15.68 5.12
N ILE A 6 -10.63 14.66 4.29
CA ILE A 6 -11.47 13.45 4.35
C ILE A 6 -10.98 12.55 5.49
N GLY A 7 -11.84 12.35 6.48
CA GLY A 7 -11.59 11.49 7.63
C GLY A 7 -11.85 10.01 7.39
N SER A 8 -11.90 9.24 8.49
CA SER A 8 -12.30 7.83 8.47
C SER A 8 -13.81 7.71 8.18
N GLY A 9 -14.19 6.63 7.52
CA GLY A 9 -15.57 6.32 7.18
C GLY A 9 -15.66 4.98 6.44
N THR A 10 -16.83 4.64 5.96
CA THR A 10 -17.01 3.51 5.06
C THR A 10 -16.30 3.77 3.72
N GLN A 11 -16.08 2.73 2.93
CA GLN A 11 -15.49 2.87 1.60
C GLN A 11 -16.29 3.84 0.70
N ALA A 12 -17.61 3.79 0.80
CA ALA A 12 -18.49 4.67 0.02
C ALA A 12 -18.38 6.14 0.47
N GLU A 13 -18.40 6.38 1.77
CA GLU A 13 -18.26 7.74 2.33
C GLU A 13 -16.92 8.37 1.98
N GLN A 14 -15.83 7.61 2.11
CA GLN A 14 -14.50 8.08 1.72
C GLN A 14 -14.42 8.38 0.23
N THR A 15 -14.89 7.46 -0.62
CA THR A 15 -14.90 7.62 -2.08
C THR A 15 -15.67 8.88 -2.49
N ALA A 16 -16.90 9.02 -2.00
CA ALA A 16 -17.76 10.17 -2.32
C ALA A 16 -17.17 11.49 -1.80
N GLY A 17 -16.66 11.49 -0.58
CA GLY A 17 -16.03 12.66 0.02
C GLY A 17 -14.82 13.15 -0.75
N ILE A 18 -13.92 12.23 -1.15
CA ILE A 18 -12.74 12.55 -1.96
C ILE A 18 -13.16 13.11 -3.31
N MET A 19 -14.10 12.44 -4.01
CA MET A 19 -14.56 12.89 -5.33
C MET A 19 -15.11 14.32 -5.27
N THR A 20 -15.97 14.62 -4.30
CA THR A 20 -16.58 15.95 -4.16
C THR A 20 -15.54 17.02 -3.81
N ALA A 21 -14.66 16.75 -2.84
CA ALA A 21 -13.65 17.69 -2.43
C ALA A 21 -12.61 17.94 -3.54
N TYR A 22 -12.23 16.88 -4.27
CA TYR A 22 -11.26 16.99 -5.35
C TYR A 22 -11.83 17.72 -6.58
N GLU A 23 -13.12 17.52 -6.89
CA GLU A 23 -13.80 18.27 -7.94
C GLU A 23 -13.77 19.78 -7.65
N ASN A 24 -14.13 20.18 -6.42
CA ASN A 24 -14.08 21.58 -6.01
C ASN A 24 -12.65 22.15 -6.15
N LEU A 25 -11.63 21.39 -5.74
CA LEU A 25 -10.24 21.78 -5.88
C LEU A 25 -9.84 21.98 -7.35
N LEU A 26 -10.24 21.07 -8.24
CA LEU A 26 -9.92 21.14 -9.68
C LEU A 26 -10.65 22.29 -10.39
N VAL A 27 -11.83 22.68 -9.93
CA VAL A 27 -12.56 23.86 -10.41
C VAL A 27 -11.86 25.14 -9.98
N GLU A 28 -11.40 25.20 -8.72
CA GLU A 28 -10.67 26.35 -8.19
C GLU A 28 -9.24 26.46 -8.77
N LYS A 29 -8.55 25.32 -8.90
CA LYS A 29 -7.17 25.22 -9.36
C LYS A 29 -7.06 24.25 -10.55
N PRO A 30 -7.43 24.66 -11.76
CA PRO A 30 -7.40 23.78 -12.93
C PRO A 30 -6.01 23.24 -13.23
N CYS A 31 -5.94 21.97 -13.68
CA CYS A 31 -4.72 21.35 -14.18
C CYS A 31 -4.99 20.59 -15.49
N ASN A 32 -3.93 20.29 -16.22
CA ASN A 32 -4.03 19.55 -17.50
C ASN A 32 -3.83 18.04 -17.33
N LEU A 33 -3.21 17.62 -16.23
CA LEU A 33 -2.89 16.23 -15.94
C LEU A 33 -3.06 15.94 -14.44
N CYS A 34 -3.77 14.87 -14.14
CA CYS A 34 -3.89 14.30 -12.80
C CYS A 34 -2.96 13.08 -12.72
N LEU A 35 -1.91 13.16 -11.91
CA LEU A 35 -1.04 12.02 -11.64
C LEU A 35 -1.47 11.36 -10.33
N VAL A 36 -1.81 10.06 -10.40
CA VAL A 36 -2.17 9.23 -9.24
C VAL A 36 -1.20 8.08 -9.07
N VAL A 37 -1.01 7.63 -7.83
CA VAL A 37 -0.03 6.59 -7.49
C VAL A 37 -0.69 5.48 -6.69
N GLY A 38 -0.37 4.23 -7.02
CA GLY A 38 -0.80 3.05 -6.26
C GLY A 38 -2.29 2.74 -6.38
N ASP A 39 -2.89 2.24 -5.30
CA ASP A 39 -4.17 1.54 -5.33
C ASP A 39 -5.16 1.93 -4.22
N VAL A 40 -4.89 3.01 -3.52
CA VAL A 40 -5.76 3.47 -2.43
C VAL A 40 -7.05 4.12 -2.96
N THR A 41 -8.04 4.27 -2.10
CA THR A 41 -9.35 4.86 -2.45
C THR A 41 -9.19 6.24 -3.10
N SER A 42 -8.24 7.07 -2.67
CA SER A 42 -7.99 8.38 -3.27
C SER A 42 -7.43 8.29 -4.68
N THR A 43 -6.61 7.29 -5.01
CA THR A 43 -6.11 7.04 -6.37
C THR A 43 -7.27 6.91 -7.35
N MET A 44 -8.20 5.99 -7.06
CA MET A 44 -9.38 5.75 -7.89
C MET A 44 -10.31 6.98 -7.93
N SER A 45 -10.61 7.56 -6.78
CA SER A 45 -11.57 8.67 -6.68
C SER A 45 -11.09 9.91 -7.44
N CYS A 46 -9.80 10.26 -7.32
CA CYS A 46 -9.20 11.38 -8.04
C CYS A 46 -9.16 11.11 -9.55
N ALA A 47 -8.81 9.89 -9.96
CA ALA A 47 -8.77 9.49 -11.37
C ALA A 47 -10.17 9.62 -12.02
N ILE A 48 -11.22 9.10 -11.37
CA ILE A 48 -12.60 9.22 -11.88
C ILE A 48 -13.00 10.69 -12.00
N THR A 49 -12.76 11.49 -10.98
CA THR A 49 -13.12 12.90 -10.96
C THR A 49 -12.40 13.68 -12.05
N ALA A 50 -11.08 13.48 -12.21
CA ALA A 50 -10.30 14.12 -13.26
C ALA A 50 -10.83 13.77 -14.67
N GLN A 51 -11.08 12.50 -14.94
CA GLN A 51 -11.61 12.06 -16.24
C GLN A 51 -12.98 12.65 -16.54
N LYS A 52 -13.87 12.77 -15.55
CA LYS A 52 -15.18 13.40 -15.71
C LYS A 52 -15.07 14.91 -16.05
N LEU A 53 -14.02 15.56 -15.58
CA LEU A 53 -13.66 16.95 -15.90
C LEU A 53 -12.81 17.06 -17.18
N LYS A 54 -12.59 15.97 -17.92
CA LYS A 54 -11.77 15.91 -19.15
C LYS A 54 -10.29 16.25 -18.90
N ILE A 55 -9.80 15.98 -17.70
CA ILE A 55 -8.39 16.08 -17.32
C ILE A 55 -7.76 14.70 -17.53
N GLU A 56 -6.65 14.65 -18.26
CA GLU A 56 -5.92 13.41 -18.48
C GLU A 56 -5.40 12.82 -17.18
N VAL A 57 -5.35 11.48 -17.10
CA VAL A 57 -4.89 10.74 -15.92
C VAL A 57 -3.63 9.95 -16.24
N ALA A 58 -2.61 10.11 -15.41
CA ALA A 58 -1.40 9.28 -15.37
C ALA A 58 -1.41 8.42 -14.11
N HIS A 59 -1.35 7.10 -14.28
CA HIS A 59 -1.34 6.16 -13.17
C HIS A 59 0.05 5.53 -12.99
N VAL A 60 0.69 5.81 -11.86
CA VAL A 60 1.97 5.21 -11.43
C VAL A 60 1.69 3.96 -10.60
N GLU A 61 2.42 2.90 -10.83
CA GLU A 61 2.17 1.52 -10.36
C GLU A 61 0.97 0.84 -11.06
N ALA A 62 0.69 1.23 -12.29
CA ALA A 62 -0.38 0.65 -13.09
C ALA A 62 -0.14 -0.84 -13.43
N GLY A 63 -1.22 -1.57 -13.66
CA GLY A 63 -1.19 -2.95 -14.16
C GLY A 63 -0.91 -4.03 -13.11
N ILE A 64 -0.69 -3.68 -11.85
CA ILE A 64 -0.52 -4.67 -10.77
C ILE A 64 -1.86 -5.34 -10.49
N ARG A 65 -1.85 -6.68 -10.34
CA ARG A 65 -3.04 -7.49 -10.02
C ARG A 65 -2.75 -8.47 -8.90
N SER A 66 -3.67 -8.56 -7.94
CA SER A 66 -3.70 -9.60 -6.92
C SER A 66 -4.63 -10.76 -7.31
N SER A 67 -5.58 -10.48 -8.21
CA SER A 67 -6.69 -11.36 -8.58
C SER A 67 -7.61 -11.72 -7.39
N ASP A 68 -7.52 -10.98 -6.31
CA ASP A 68 -8.34 -11.15 -5.10
C ASP A 68 -9.40 -10.05 -5.04
N TRP A 69 -10.60 -10.36 -5.50
CA TRP A 69 -11.74 -9.45 -5.51
C TRP A 69 -12.27 -9.06 -4.13
N SER A 70 -11.83 -9.74 -3.06
CA SER A 70 -12.16 -9.36 -1.69
C SER A 70 -11.37 -8.13 -1.21
N MET A 71 -10.33 -7.75 -1.95
CA MET A 71 -9.50 -6.57 -1.66
C MET A 71 -10.08 -5.32 -2.35
N PRO A 72 -10.46 -4.28 -1.61
CA PRO A 72 -10.88 -3.01 -2.19
C PRO A 72 -9.83 -2.41 -3.14
N GLU A 73 -8.55 -2.63 -2.85
CA GLU A 73 -7.42 -2.17 -3.64
C GLU A 73 -7.41 -2.77 -5.06
N GLU A 74 -7.86 -4.02 -5.21
CA GLU A 74 -7.94 -4.64 -6.54
C GLU A 74 -8.97 -3.95 -7.42
N ILE A 75 -10.12 -3.59 -6.83
CA ILE A 75 -11.16 -2.81 -7.51
C ILE A 75 -10.60 -1.43 -7.90
N ASN A 76 -9.91 -0.76 -6.98
CA ASN A 76 -9.30 0.55 -7.23
C ASN A 76 -8.32 0.49 -8.41
N ARG A 77 -7.44 -0.52 -8.46
CA ARG A 77 -6.49 -0.72 -9.56
C ARG A 77 -7.20 -0.88 -10.89
N MET A 78 -8.17 -1.80 -10.94
CA MET A 78 -8.88 -2.10 -12.18
C MET A 78 -9.61 -0.88 -12.74
N VAL A 79 -10.30 -0.14 -11.88
CA VAL A 79 -11.01 1.08 -12.29
C VAL A 79 -10.02 2.13 -12.76
N THR A 80 -8.97 2.41 -12.00
CA THR A 80 -7.97 3.43 -12.32
C THR A 80 -7.27 3.12 -13.64
N ASP A 81 -6.80 1.88 -13.83
CA ASP A 81 -6.14 1.45 -15.06
C ASP A 81 -7.06 1.59 -16.28
N SER A 82 -8.35 1.25 -16.13
CA SER A 82 -9.30 1.27 -17.25
C SER A 82 -9.58 2.67 -17.80
N ILE A 83 -9.39 3.70 -16.98
CA ILE A 83 -9.68 5.10 -17.33
C ILE A 83 -8.42 5.96 -17.49
N SER A 84 -7.23 5.43 -17.24
CA SER A 84 -5.98 6.19 -17.33
C SER A 84 -5.54 6.39 -18.77
N ASN A 85 -5.04 7.60 -19.08
CA ASN A 85 -4.44 7.93 -20.36
C ASN A 85 -3.01 7.41 -20.48
N TYR A 86 -2.27 7.42 -19.35
CA TYR A 86 -0.87 7.00 -19.27
C TYR A 86 -0.70 6.01 -18.10
N CYS A 87 -0.16 4.84 -18.37
CA CYS A 87 0.06 3.77 -17.39
C CYS A 87 1.56 3.56 -17.19
N PHE A 88 2.09 3.97 -16.05
CA PHE A 88 3.49 3.75 -15.67
C PHE A 88 3.61 2.47 -14.86
N THR A 89 4.27 1.47 -15.43
CA THR A 89 4.32 0.11 -14.88
C THR A 89 5.64 -0.21 -14.19
N THR A 90 5.58 -1.12 -13.22
CA THR A 90 6.71 -1.52 -12.39
C THR A 90 7.34 -2.84 -12.81
N SER A 91 6.68 -3.61 -13.66
CA SER A 91 7.12 -4.93 -14.10
C SER A 91 6.54 -5.30 -15.47
N GLU A 92 7.19 -6.25 -16.14
CA GLU A 92 6.69 -6.79 -17.42
C GLU A 92 5.33 -7.50 -17.23
N ASN A 93 5.10 -8.14 -16.10
CA ASN A 93 3.79 -8.73 -15.79
C ASN A 93 2.69 -7.67 -15.74
N ALA A 94 2.98 -6.49 -15.21
CA ALA A 94 2.04 -5.37 -15.21
C ALA A 94 1.72 -4.90 -16.63
N ASN A 95 2.72 -4.84 -17.53
CA ASN A 95 2.49 -4.56 -18.96
C ASN A 95 1.53 -5.57 -19.58
N GLN A 96 1.77 -6.86 -19.35
CA GLN A 96 0.94 -7.93 -19.91
C GLN A 96 -0.50 -7.88 -19.37
N ASN A 97 -0.67 -7.57 -18.10
CA ASN A 97 -2.00 -7.39 -17.51
C ASN A 97 -2.78 -6.26 -18.20
N LEU A 98 -2.14 -5.11 -18.45
CA LEU A 98 -2.79 -3.98 -19.14
C LEU A 98 -3.11 -4.30 -20.59
N ILE A 99 -2.17 -4.94 -21.32
CA ILE A 99 -2.39 -5.38 -22.71
C ILE A 99 -3.58 -6.35 -22.78
N SER A 100 -3.67 -7.28 -21.85
CA SER A 100 -4.78 -8.26 -21.77
C SER A 100 -6.13 -7.60 -21.49
N LEU A 101 -6.14 -6.44 -20.86
CA LEU A 101 -7.34 -5.61 -20.62
C LEU A 101 -7.66 -4.68 -21.80
N GLY A 102 -6.85 -4.71 -22.87
CA GLY A 102 -7.08 -3.89 -24.07
C GLY A 102 -6.49 -2.49 -23.99
N VAL A 103 -5.63 -2.19 -23.03
CA VAL A 103 -4.92 -0.91 -22.97
C VAL A 103 -3.93 -0.83 -24.15
N PRO A 104 -3.98 0.23 -24.99
CA PRO A 104 -3.07 0.41 -26.09
C PRO A 104 -1.60 0.45 -25.63
N LYS A 105 -0.69 -0.18 -26.38
CA LYS A 105 0.73 -0.28 -25.99
C LYS A 105 1.44 1.08 -25.90
N ASP A 106 1.02 2.04 -26.68
CA ASP A 106 1.54 3.42 -26.68
C ASP A 106 1.14 4.23 -25.44
N ARG A 107 0.24 3.68 -24.60
CA ARG A 107 -0.15 4.23 -23.29
C ARG A 107 0.53 3.54 -22.11
N ILE A 108 1.36 2.52 -22.36
CA ILE A 108 2.04 1.73 -21.33
C ILE A 108 3.52 2.08 -21.33
N PHE A 109 4.02 2.56 -20.18
CA PHE A 109 5.40 2.99 -20.01
C PHE A 109 6.05 2.17 -18.90
N PHE A 110 6.96 1.29 -19.23
CA PHE A 110 7.72 0.53 -18.26
C PHE A 110 8.80 1.41 -17.61
N VAL A 111 8.61 1.80 -16.37
CA VAL A 111 9.51 2.71 -15.63
C VAL A 111 10.24 2.02 -14.48
N GLY A 112 9.86 0.79 -14.14
CA GLY A 112 10.40 0.09 -12.98
C GLY A 112 9.71 0.51 -11.67
N ASN A 113 10.25 0.03 -10.55
CA ASN A 113 9.64 0.23 -9.24
C ASN A 113 10.21 1.48 -8.55
N THR A 114 9.42 2.55 -8.50
CA THR A 114 9.78 3.83 -7.89
C THR A 114 10.09 3.75 -6.38
N MET A 115 9.56 2.72 -5.68
CA MET A 115 9.93 2.46 -4.29
C MET A 115 11.37 2.00 -4.14
N ILE A 116 11.89 1.24 -5.13
CA ILE A 116 13.31 0.84 -5.16
C ILE A 116 14.20 2.06 -5.36
N ASP A 117 13.83 2.98 -6.24
CA ASP A 117 14.57 4.23 -6.44
C ASP A 117 14.59 5.06 -5.15
N THR A 118 13.44 5.16 -4.47
CA THR A 118 13.34 5.83 -3.18
C THR A 118 14.22 5.17 -2.12
N LEU A 119 14.27 3.83 -2.09
CA LEU A 119 15.15 3.10 -1.18
C LEU A 119 16.62 3.45 -1.43
N PHE A 120 17.09 3.32 -2.66
CA PHE A 120 18.47 3.62 -3.01
C PHE A 120 18.87 5.07 -2.74
N ASN A 121 18.00 6.01 -3.06
CA ASN A 121 18.24 7.44 -2.83
C ASN A 121 18.30 7.83 -1.34
N ASN A 122 17.84 6.96 -0.44
CA ASN A 122 17.86 7.19 1.00
C ASN A 122 18.77 6.24 1.78
N MET A 123 19.52 5.37 1.12
CA MET A 123 20.38 4.39 1.82
C MET A 123 21.40 5.05 2.75
N ASP A 124 22.01 6.16 2.35
CA ASP A 124 22.99 6.90 3.15
C ASP A 124 22.38 7.53 4.42
N ARG A 125 21.05 7.63 4.48
CA ARG A 125 20.30 8.16 5.62
C ARG A 125 19.90 7.09 6.63
N PHE A 126 20.14 5.82 6.31
CA PHE A 126 19.80 4.71 7.22
C PHE A 126 20.71 4.73 8.43
N CYS A 127 20.11 4.75 9.59
CA CYS A 127 20.79 4.67 10.86
C CYS A 127 20.36 3.44 11.64
N LYS A 128 21.26 2.93 12.45
CA LYS A 128 21.01 1.84 13.36
C LYS A 128 19.97 2.28 14.41
N PRO A 129 18.84 1.59 14.58
CA PRO A 129 17.86 1.96 15.59
C PRO A 129 18.39 1.68 17.01
N SER A 130 17.94 2.44 18.01
CA SER A 130 18.39 2.31 19.41
C SER A 130 18.17 0.92 20.00
N PHE A 131 17.03 0.30 19.69
CA PHE A 131 16.70 -1.05 20.18
C PHE A 131 17.63 -2.16 19.69
N TRP A 132 18.48 -1.89 18.68
CA TRP A 132 19.42 -2.88 18.15
C TRP A 132 20.37 -3.38 19.22
N ASP A 133 20.93 -2.46 20.00
CA ASP A 133 21.87 -2.80 21.08
C ASP A 133 21.16 -3.38 22.29
N GLU A 134 19.96 -2.87 22.61
CA GLU A 134 19.11 -3.38 23.69
C GLU A 134 18.70 -4.85 23.47
N LEU A 135 18.39 -5.23 22.24
CA LEU A 135 18.04 -6.59 21.86
C LEU A 135 19.24 -7.46 21.49
N HIS A 136 20.47 -6.94 21.62
CA HIS A 136 21.71 -7.63 21.26
C HIS A 136 21.73 -8.23 19.85
N LEU A 137 21.12 -7.53 18.88
CA LEU A 137 20.96 -8.03 17.52
C LEU A 137 22.32 -8.11 16.81
N GLN A 138 22.51 -9.21 16.09
CA GLN A 138 23.66 -9.40 15.21
C GLN A 138 23.21 -9.38 13.76
N LYS A 139 24.04 -8.84 12.86
CA LYS A 139 23.75 -8.80 11.43
C LYS A 139 23.45 -10.21 10.91
N GLN A 140 22.33 -10.38 10.22
CA GLN A 140 21.86 -11.65 9.63
C GLN A 140 21.47 -12.74 10.65
N ASP A 141 21.31 -12.39 11.95
CA ASP A 141 20.93 -13.36 12.99
C ASP A 141 19.60 -13.04 13.68
N TYR A 142 18.73 -12.31 13.02
CA TYR A 142 17.38 -12.00 13.46
C TYR A 142 16.42 -11.99 12.27
N PHE A 143 15.13 -11.99 12.56
CA PHE A 143 14.07 -11.78 11.57
C PHE A 143 13.35 -10.47 11.82
N VAL A 144 12.77 -9.88 10.77
CA VAL A 144 11.82 -8.77 10.87
C VAL A 144 10.45 -9.28 10.45
N LEU A 145 9.45 -9.04 11.28
CA LEU A 145 8.07 -9.43 11.05
C LEU A 145 7.19 -8.20 10.85
N THR A 146 6.35 -8.18 9.83
CA THR A 146 5.26 -7.21 9.73
C THR A 146 3.92 -7.92 9.53
N LEU A 147 2.91 -7.57 10.33
CA LEU A 147 1.54 -8.10 10.22
C LEU A 147 0.56 -6.95 10.39
N HIS A 148 -0.23 -6.68 9.37
CA HIS A 148 -1.19 -5.57 9.37
C HIS A 148 -2.48 -5.87 8.57
N ARG A 149 -2.53 -7.00 7.83
CA ARG A 149 -3.74 -7.36 7.05
C ARG A 149 -4.86 -7.82 7.98
N PRO A 150 -6.13 -7.36 7.75
CA PRO A 150 -7.28 -7.70 8.58
C PRO A 150 -7.41 -9.19 8.86
N GLY A 151 -7.37 -10.03 7.84
CA GLY A 151 -7.51 -11.49 7.97
C GLY A 151 -6.45 -12.16 8.85
N ASN A 152 -5.30 -11.51 9.08
CA ASN A 152 -4.24 -12.05 9.91
C ASN A 152 -4.30 -11.56 11.36
N VAL A 153 -4.86 -10.38 11.59
CA VAL A 153 -4.69 -9.68 12.88
C VAL A 153 -6.01 -9.36 13.61
N ASP A 154 -7.17 -9.40 12.93
CA ASP A 154 -8.45 -9.00 13.56
C ASP A 154 -9.01 -10.09 14.47
N GLU A 155 -8.78 -11.36 14.17
CA GLU A 155 -9.18 -12.45 15.03
C GLU A 155 -8.05 -12.87 15.97
N ALA A 156 -8.23 -12.62 17.28
CA ALA A 156 -7.19 -12.83 18.29
C ALA A 156 -6.62 -14.25 18.29
N LYS A 157 -7.46 -15.28 18.14
CA LYS A 157 -7.02 -16.69 18.11
C LYS A 157 -6.10 -16.98 16.93
N ASN A 158 -6.46 -16.53 15.74
CA ASN A 158 -5.66 -16.71 14.53
C ASN A 158 -4.33 -15.95 14.64
N PHE A 159 -4.38 -14.73 15.15
CA PHE A 159 -3.21 -13.90 15.34
C PHE A 159 -2.20 -14.53 16.34
N ILE A 160 -2.66 -15.03 17.49
CA ILE A 160 -1.84 -15.77 18.46
C ILE A 160 -1.23 -17.01 17.84
N SER A 161 -2.05 -17.82 17.16
CA SER A 161 -1.59 -19.04 16.49
C SER A 161 -0.49 -18.75 15.47
N LEU A 162 -0.66 -17.67 14.68
CA LEU A 162 0.31 -17.22 13.69
C LEU A 162 1.62 -16.80 14.35
N LEU A 163 1.57 -15.92 15.37
CA LEU A 163 2.76 -15.47 16.10
C LEU A 163 3.48 -16.64 16.78
N THR A 164 2.73 -17.57 17.38
CA THR A 164 3.31 -18.78 18.01
C THR A 164 4.03 -19.66 16.99
N THR A 165 3.42 -19.85 15.82
CA THR A 165 4.00 -20.65 14.74
C THR A 165 5.26 -20.01 14.18
N ILE A 166 5.22 -18.70 13.93
CA ILE A 166 6.38 -17.92 13.46
C ILE A 166 7.51 -17.97 14.51
N GLY A 167 7.18 -17.74 15.80
CA GLY A 167 8.15 -17.80 16.88
C GLY A 167 8.88 -19.14 16.98
N LYS A 168 8.15 -20.25 16.87
CA LYS A 168 8.73 -21.61 16.81
C LYS A 168 9.59 -21.81 15.55
N GLY A 169 9.12 -21.34 14.41
CA GLY A 169 9.83 -21.44 13.12
C GLY A 169 11.16 -20.71 13.09
N ALA A 170 11.33 -19.66 13.89
CA ALA A 170 12.57 -18.89 14.00
C ALA A 170 13.71 -19.61 14.73
N ARG A 171 13.46 -20.80 15.29
CA ARG A 171 14.46 -21.67 15.91
C ARG A 171 15.34 -20.95 16.95
N GLY A 172 14.72 -20.14 17.81
CA GLY A 172 15.39 -19.41 18.88
C GLY A 172 16.01 -18.07 18.47
N LYS A 173 16.00 -17.72 17.17
CA LYS A 173 16.43 -16.39 16.73
C LYS A 173 15.44 -15.32 17.14
N THR A 174 15.93 -14.13 17.42
CA THR A 174 15.09 -12.96 17.71
C THR A 174 14.27 -12.55 16.50
N ILE A 175 13.00 -12.25 16.73
CA ILE A 175 12.08 -11.67 15.74
C ILE A 175 11.76 -10.26 16.19
N VAL A 176 12.16 -9.26 15.43
CA VAL A 176 11.78 -7.86 15.64
C VAL A 176 10.45 -7.61 14.97
N TYR A 177 9.46 -7.20 15.76
CA TYR A 177 8.11 -6.97 15.26
C TYR A 177 7.67 -5.50 15.45
N PRO A 178 7.94 -4.61 14.49
CA PRO A 178 7.37 -3.27 14.49
C PRO A 178 5.84 -3.35 14.40
N VAL A 179 5.18 -3.07 15.52
CA VAL A 179 3.74 -3.31 15.66
C VAL A 179 2.94 -2.23 14.94
N HIS A 180 2.10 -2.64 14.00
CA HIS A 180 1.14 -1.74 13.35
C HIS A 180 0.00 -1.39 14.33
N PRO A 181 -0.56 -0.16 14.33
CA PRO A 181 -1.66 0.26 15.22
C PRO A 181 -2.86 -0.69 15.24
N ARG A 182 -3.21 -1.28 14.09
CA ARG A 182 -4.29 -2.28 14.00
C ARG A 182 -3.99 -3.52 14.83
N SER A 183 -2.75 -3.99 14.83
CA SER A 183 -2.31 -5.18 15.58
C SER A 183 -2.16 -4.90 17.06
N ALA A 184 -1.87 -3.66 17.44
CA ALA A 184 -1.61 -3.26 18.83
C ALA A 184 -2.78 -3.56 19.78
N LYS A 185 -4.03 -3.38 19.31
CA LYS A 185 -5.24 -3.67 20.10
C LYS A 185 -5.30 -5.14 20.53
N ASN A 186 -4.98 -6.04 19.60
CA ASN A 186 -5.01 -7.46 19.88
C ASN A 186 -3.80 -7.94 20.68
N LEU A 187 -2.63 -7.32 20.45
CA LEU A 187 -1.44 -7.61 21.25
C LEU A 187 -1.64 -7.30 22.73
N SER A 188 -2.26 -6.18 23.09
CA SER A 188 -2.52 -5.81 24.48
C SER A 188 -3.49 -6.77 25.18
N SER A 189 -4.30 -7.51 24.45
CA SER A 189 -5.19 -8.55 24.98
C SER A 189 -4.55 -9.94 25.07
N LEU A 190 -3.35 -10.11 24.47
CA LEU A 190 -2.57 -11.35 24.53
C LEU A 190 -1.80 -11.40 25.86
N GLY A 191 -1.98 -12.45 26.63
CA GLY A 191 -1.32 -12.60 27.93
C GLY A 191 0.22 -12.65 27.85
N SER A 192 0.80 -13.24 26.80
CA SER A 192 2.26 -13.23 26.55
C SER A 192 2.56 -13.53 25.07
N LEU A 193 3.54 -12.82 24.53
CA LEU A 193 4.15 -13.15 23.24
C LEU A 193 5.15 -14.31 23.40
N PRO A 194 5.45 -15.06 22.32
CA PRO A 194 6.62 -15.94 22.31
C PRO A 194 7.88 -15.17 22.74
N SER A 195 8.69 -15.78 23.59
CA SER A 195 9.86 -15.12 24.24
C SER A 195 10.90 -14.59 23.26
N ASN A 196 10.90 -15.05 22.02
CA ASN A 196 11.80 -14.61 20.96
C ASN A 196 11.19 -13.55 20.01
N ILE A 197 10.00 -13.02 20.30
CA ILE A 197 9.41 -11.88 19.59
C ILE A 197 9.53 -10.62 20.46
N ALA A 198 10.18 -9.61 19.94
CA ALA A 198 10.47 -8.33 20.60
C ALA A 198 9.85 -7.16 19.80
#